data_9b79297cec260daa3b8610d5f8068b49
#
_entry.id   9b79297cec260daa3b8610d5f8068b49
#
_cell.length_a   1.000
_cell.length_b   1.000
_cell.length_c   1.000
_cell.angle_alpha   90.00
_cell.angle_beta   90.00
_cell.angle_gamma   90.00
#
_symmetry.space_group_name_H-M   'P 1'
#
loop_
_entity.id
_entity.type
_entity.pdbx_description
1 polymer ?
#
loop_
_entity_poly.entity_id
_entity_poly.type
_entity_poly.pdbx_seq_one_letter_code
_entity_poly.pdbx_strand_id
1 'polypeptide(L)'
;IRLKPSRPKKVATQAQFINIRLGLNLTTSEIVKLLTNVEFEVIREKTKLLIKPPFWRTDIEIPEDIVEEVGRLYGYDHLPLVLPTRSLMPAEKNPLLELKSKIRQTLSSFGANELLTYSFVHGDLMDKVTQDKKQAYKLSNALSPDLQYYRLTLTPSLLDKVRPNIKAGFDEFALFEINKTHNKTNINKQQKLAVEQEMTALVFA
;
A
#
# COMPACT_ATOMS: atom_id res chain seq x y z
N ILE A 1 6.14 -26.73 27.18
CA ILE A 1 6.55 -26.39 25.80
C ILE A 1 8.01 -25.95 25.89
N ARG A 2 8.96 -26.77 25.41
CA ARG A 2 10.37 -26.35 25.27
C ARG A 2 10.48 -25.52 24.00
N LEU A 3 10.49 -24.21 24.15
CA LEU A 3 10.87 -23.32 23.04
C LEU A 3 12.36 -23.53 22.75
N LYS A 4 12.70 -23.90 21.52
CA LYS A 4 14.10 -23.88 21.09
C LYS A 4 14.56 -22.43 21.09
N PRO A 5 15.64 -22.08 21.81
CA PRO A 5 16.15 -20.72 21.78
C PRO A 5 16.52 -20.36 20.34
N SER A 6 16.00 -19.22 19.85
CA SER A 6 16.44 -18.66 18.57
C SER A 6 17.93 -18.34 18.65
N ARG A 7 18.70 -18.79 17.66
CA ARG A 7 20.10 -18.37 17.53
C ARG A 7 20.12 -17.13 16.64
N PRO A 8 20.51 -15.95 17.17
CA PRO A 8 20.59 -14.76 16.36
C PRO A 8 21.53 -14.96 15.20
N LYS A 9 21.12 -14.54 14.01
CA LYS A 9 21.94 -14.55 12.80
C LYS A 9 22.95 -13.40 12.88
N LYS A 10 24.15 -13.63 12.32
CA LYS A 10 25.12 -12.54 12.13
C LYS A 10 24.73 -11.76 10.89
N VAL A 11 24.67 -10.44 11.03
CA VAL A 11 24.39 -9.51 9.93
C VAL A 11 25.69 -8.84 9.50
N ALA A 12 26.00 -8.87 8.22
CA ALA A 12 27.17 -8.19 7.65
C ALA A 12 26.74 -6.86 7.01
N THR A 13 27.40 -5.78 7.39
CA THR A 13 27.16 -4.45 6.82
C THR A 13 28.46 -3.63 6.73
N GLN A 14 28.36 -2.37 6.32
CA GLN A 14 29.48 -1.43 6.26
C GLN A 14 29.12 -0.11 6.90
N ALA A 15 30.05 0.58 7.53
CA ALA A 15 29.83 1.90 8.11
C ALA A 15 29.31 2.89 7.05
N GLN A 16 29.82 2.81 5.83
CA GLN A 16 29.37 3.64 4.72
C GLN A 16 27.89 3.41 4.39
N PHE A 17 27.43 2.15 4.38
CA PHE A 17 26.03 1.82 4.13
C PHE A 17 25.11 2.46 5.19
N ILE A 18 25.48 2.33 6.47
CA ILE A 18 24.74 2.92 7.59
C ILE A 18 24.67 4.44 7.45
N ASN A 19 25.82 5.08 7.20
CA ASN A 19 25.92 6.52 7.05
C ASN A 19 25.07 7.08 5.90
N ILE A 20 25.09 6.40 4.73
CA ILE A 20 24.29 6.81 3.57
C ILE A 20 22.80 6.75 3.88
N ARG A 21 22.35 5.71 4.57
CA ARG A 21 20.93 5.54 4.92
C ARG A 21 20.44 6.55 5.94
N LEU A 22 21.29 6.92 6.91
CA LEU A 22 20.96 7.87 7.99
C LEU A 22 21.29 9.35 7.64
N GLY A 23 22.04 9.57 6.56
CA GLY A 23 22.54 10.90 6.23
C GLY A 23 23.63 11.39 7.20
N LEU A 24 24.41 10.45 7.80
CA LEU A 24 25.42 10.73 8.81
C LEU A 24 26.84 10.49 8.29
N ASN A 25 27.83 10.89 9.10
CA ASN A 25 29.26 10.65 8.86
C ASN A 25 29.93 10.05 10.10
N LEU A 26 29.30 9.06 10.73
CA LEU A 26 29.84 8.36 11.88
C LEU A 26 31.09 7.55 11.49
N THR A 27 32.11 7.61 12.33
CA THR A 27 33.25 6.70 12.21
C THR A 27 32.84 5.28 12.56
N THR A 28 33.58 4.30 12.05
CA THR A 28 33.37 2.89 12.40
C THR A 28 33.41 2.67 13.92
N SER A 29 34.28 3.40 14.62
CA SER A 29 34.42 3.30 16.07
C SER A 29 33.19 3.79 16.83
N GLU A 30 32.57 4.87 16.38
CA GLU A 30 31.33 5.39 16.96
C GLU A 30 30.16 4.40 16.75
N ILE A 31 30.01 3.87 15.53
CA ILE A 31 28.99 2.85 15.24
C ILE A 31 29.18 1.62 16.14
N VAL A 32 30.42 1.12 16.24
CA VAL A 32 30.70 -0.03 17.11
C VAL A 32 30.39 0.29 18.57
N LYS A 33 30.74 1.48 19.06
CA LYS A 33 30.44 1.91 20.43
C LYS A 33 28.94 1.95 20.70
N LEU A 34 28.14 2.51 19.78
CA LEU A 34 26.70 2.54 19.91
C LEU A 34 26.12 1.12 20.05
N LEU A 35 26.50 0.22 19.16
CA LEU A 35 26.01 -1.15 19.14
C LEU A 35 26.48 -1.98 20.36
N THR A 36 27.74 -1.83 20.78
CA THR A 36 28.27 -2.56 21.94
C THR A 36 27.66 -2.09 23.27
N ASN A 37 27.24 -0.85 23.37
CA ASN A 37 26.52 -0.33 24.56
C ASN A 37 25.19 -1.05 24.81
N VAL A 38 24.61 -1.68 23.79
CA VAL A 38 23.37 -2.47 23.87
C VAL A 38 23.62 -3.95 23.55
N GLU A 39 24.80 -4.42 23.90
CA GLU A 39 25.20 -5.83 23.91
C GLU A 39 25.30 -6.52 22.53
N PHE A 40 25.41 -5.76 21.43
CA PHE A 40 25.75 -6.36 20.14
C PHE A 40 27.25 -6.73 20.12
N GLU A 41 27.58 -7.93 19.69
CA GLU A 41 28.94 -8.33 19.39
C GLU A 41 29.32 -7.86 17.99
N VAL A 42 30.36 -7.03 17.85
CA VAL A 42 30.78 -6.48 16.56
C VAL A 42 32.21 -6.91 16.23
N ILE A 43 32.38 -7.61 15.13
CA ILE A 43 33.69 -8.01 14.57
C ILE A 43 34.00 -7.13 13.37
N ARG A 44 35.17 -6.52 13.35
CA ARG A 44 35.65 -5.68 12.25
C ARG A 44 36.45 -6.53 11.26
N GLU A 45 36.04 -6.56 10.00
CA GLU A 45 36.73 -7.25 8.91
C GLU A 45 37.04 -6.26 7.79
N LYS A 46 38.21 -5.66 7.79
CA LYS A 46 38.62 -4.63 6.81
C LYS A 46 37.58 -3.51 6.70
N THR A 47 36.74 -3.56 5.65
CA THR A 47 35.68 -2.58 5.39
C THR A 47 34.30 -3.03 5.89
N LYS A 48 34.16 -4.30 6.33
CA LYS A 48 32.90 -4.88 6.78
C LYS A 48 32.80 -4.96 8.29
N LEU A 49 31.60 -4.85 8.79
CA LEU A 49 31.23 -5.11 10.17
C LEU A 49 30.36 -6.36 10.19
N LEU A 50 30.80 -7.39 10.90
CA LEU A 50 29.99 -8.57 11.17
C LEU A 50 29.39 -8.41 12.55
N ILE A 51 28.07 -8.23 12.60
CA ILE A 51 27.32 -7.84 13.80
C ILE A 51 26.45 -9.00 14.22
N LYS A 52 26.60 -9.42 15.48
CA LYS A 52 25.78 -10.45 16.08
C LYS A 52 24.92 -9.82 17.16
N PRO A 53 23.58 -9.81 17.01
CA PRO A 53 22.69 -9.27 18.03
C PRO A 53 22.66 -10.17 19.27
N PRO A 54 22.28 -9.62 20.45
CA PRO A 54 22.05 -10.43 21.64
C PRO A 54 20.88 -11.43 21.43
N PHE A 55 20.85 -12.48 22.25
CA PHE A 55 19.96 -13.63 22.03
C PHE A 55 18.45 -13.31 22.09
N TRP A 56 18.07 -12.21 22.76
CA TRP A 56 16.66 -11.79 22.85
C TRP A 56 16.19 -10.97 21.65
N ARG A 57 17.11 -10.45 20.81
CA ARG A 57 16.78 -9.73 19.58
C ARG A 57 16.58 -10.76 18.45
N THR A 58 15.32 -11.03 18.16
CA THR A 58 14.91 -11.98 17.12
C THR A 58 14.50 -11.31 15.82
N ASP A 59 14.50 -9.99 15.81
CA ASP A 59 14.08 -9.08 14.76
C ASP A 59 15.23 -8.63 13.85
N ILE A 60 16.48 -8.80 14.25
CA ILE A 60 17.67 -8.37 13.51
C ILE A 60 18.09 -9.44 12.51
N GLU A 61 17.78 -9.24 11.22
CA GLU A 61 18.05 -10.21 10.16
C GLU A 61 18.80 -9.65 8.96
N ILE A 62 18.66 -8.35 8.66
CA ILE A 62 19.18 -7.68 7.48
C ILE A 62 20.01 -6.43 7.85
N PRO A 63 20.83 -5.89 6.93
CA PRO A 63 21.62 -4.68 7.18
C PRO A 63 20.81 -3.44 7.57
N GLU A 64 19.59 -3.34 7.07
CA GLU A 64 18.67 -2.24 7.37
C GLU A 64 18.25 -2.22 8.85
N ASP A 65 18.12 -3.39 9.48
CA ASP A 65 17.82 -3.47 10.92
C ASP A 65 18.98 -2.87 11.75
N ILE A 66 20.21 -3.05 11.28
CA ILE A 66 21.37 -2.41 11.91
C ILE A 66 21.37 -0.89 11.69
N VAL A 67 20.90 -0.41 10.53
CA VAL A 67 20.72 1.03 10.29
C VAL A 67 19.72 1.61 11.29
N GLU A 68 18.60 0.92 11.50
CA GLU A 68 17.58 1.31 12.47
C GLU A 68 18.16 1.40 13.88
N GLU A 69 18.88 0.37 14.32
CA GLU A 69 19.50 0.36 15.65
C GLU A 69 20.49 1.53 15.85
N VAL A 70 21.37 1.74 14.87
CA VAL A 70 22.33 2.86 14.95
C VAL A 70 21.60 4.20 14.94
N GLY A 71 20.57 4.38 14.10
CA GLY A 71 19.77 5.60 14.06
C GLY A 71 19.04 5.88 15.38
N ARG A 72 18.43 4.85 15.96
CA ARG A 72 17.74 4.92 17.24
C ARG A 72 18.69 5.27 18.41
N LEU A 73 19.85 4.61 18.45
CA LEU A 73 20.86 4.81 19.51
C LEU A 73 21.60 6.15 19.36
N TYR A 74 21.78 6.62 18.14
CA TYR A 74 22.32 7.98 17.88
C TYR A 74 21.32 9.06 18.26
N GLY A 75 20.04 8.79 18.07
CA GLY A 75 18.92 9.70 18.30
C GLY A 75 18.44 10.35 17.01
N TYR A 76 17.21 10.05 16.62
CA TYR A 76 16.60 10.58 15.37
C TYR A 76 16.51 12.12 15.38
N ASP A 77 16.41 12.75 16.55
CA ASP A 77 16.39 14.21 16.70
C ASP A 77 17.72 14.87 16.28
N HIS A 78 18.81 14.09 16.23
CA HIS A 78 20.13 14.58 15.83
C HIS A 78 20.39 14.36 14.32
N LEU A 79 19.46 13.74 13.59
CA LEU A 79 19.62 13.54 12.15
C LEU A 79 19.53 14.88 11.41
N PRO A 80 20.42 15.14 10.43
CA PRO A 80 20.40 16.37 9.68
C PRO A 80 19.14 16.48 8.82
N LEU A 81 18.44 17.61 8.91
CA LEU A 81 17.34 17.95 8.01
C LEU A 81 17.92 18.40 6.66
N VAL A 82 17.95 17.51 5.70
CA VAL A 82 18.47 17.79 4.37
C VAL A 82 17.35 17.69 3.33
N LEU A 83 17.15 18.73 2.56
CA LEU A 83 16.21 18.71 1.45
C LEU A 83 16.74 17.75 0.37
N PRO A 84 15.89 16.84 -0.16
CA PRO A 84 16.30 15.93 -1.20
C PRO A 84 16.59 16.70 -2.49
N THR A 85 17.73 16.41 -3.12
CA THR A 85 18.03 16.91 -4.46
C THR A 85 17.12 16.21 -5.46
N ARG A 86 16.30 16.99 -6.17
CA ARG A 86 15.37 16.48 -7.18
C ARG A 86 15.51 17.24 -8.49
N SER A 87 15.24 16.56 -9.58
CA SER A 87 15.07 17.21 -10.88
C SER A 87 13.81 18.09 -10.84
N LEU A 88 13.93 19.32 -11.31
CA LEU A 88 12.80 20.25 -11.50
C LEU A 88 12.15 20.11 -12.89
N MET A 89 12.45 19.04 -13.62
CA MET A 89 11.75 18.75 -14.87
C MET A 89 10.25 18.62 -14.61
N PRO A 90 9.39 19.25 -15.41
CA PRO A 90 7.95 19.09 -15.33
C PRO A 90 7.59 17.60 -15.43
N ALA A 91 6.64 17.16 -14.61
CA ALA A 91 6.11 15.80 -14.71
C ALA A 91 5.43 15.61 -16.07
N GLU A 92 5.64 14.44 -16.68
CA GLU A 92 4.93 14.10 -17.92
C GLU A 92 3.42 14.06 -17.67
N LYS A 93 2.66 14.55 -18.63
CA LYS A 93 1.21 14.51 -18.58
C LYS A 93 0.74 13.05 -18.59
N ASN A 94 -0.20 12.73 -17.74
CA ASN A 94 -0.84 11.42 -17.72
C ASN A 94 -2.21 11.52 -18.43
N PRO A 95 -2.34 11.00 -19.66
CA PRO A 95 -3.56 11.12 -20.45
C PRO A 95 -4.80 10.52 -19.77
N LEU A 96 -4.61 9.43 -18.98
CA LEU A 96 -5.70 8.81 -18.24
C LEU A 96 -6.23 9.70 -17.13
N LEU A 97 -5.34 10.37 -16.38
CA LEU A 97 -5.76 11.31 -15.34
C LEU A 97 -6.45 12.56 -15.94
N GLU A 98 -5.96 13.05 -17.07
CA GLU A 98 -6.61 14.16 -17.79
C GLU A 98 -8.01 13.75 -18.26
N LEU A 99 -8.16 12.54 -18.82
CA LEU A 99 -9.46 12.03 -19.25
C LEU A 99 -10.43 11.89 -18.06
N LYS A 100 -9.99 11.29 -16.96
CA LYS A 100 -10.80 11.18 -15.73
C LYS A 100 -11.24 12.55 -15.21
N SER A 101 -10.33 13.53 -15.21
CA SER A 101 -10.64 14.90 -14.81
C SER A 101 -11.70 15.53 -15.71
N LYS A 102 -11.59 15.38 -17.03
CA LYS A 102 -12.58 15.88 -18.00
C LYS A 102 -13.95 15.23 -17.79
N ILE A 103 -14.00 13.90 -17.60
CA ILE A 103 -15.26 13.19 -17.34
C ILE A 103 -15.92 13.74 -16.07
N ARG A 104 -15.17 13.88 -14.96
CA ARG A 104 -15.69 14.46 -13.71
C ARG A 104 -16.26 15.84 -13.91
N GLN A 105 -15.48 16.73 -14.53
CA GLN A 105 -15.91 18.11 -14.79
C GLN A 105 -17.18 18.15 -15.64
N THR A 106 -17.23 17.34 -16.70
CA THR A 106 -18.40 17.28 -17.58
C THR A 106 -19.63 16.77 -16.82
N LEU A 107 -19.56 15.62 -16.17
CA LEU A 107 -20.72 15.05 -15.48
C LEU A 107 -21.18 15.94 -14.33
N SER A 108 -20.27 16.50 -13.54
CA SER A 108 -20.61 17.43 -12.45
C SER A 108 -21.24 18.74 -12.97
N SER A 109 -20.79 19.27 -14.11
CA SER A 109 -21.38 20.46 -14.71
C SER A 109 -22.82 20.25 -15.20
N PHE A 110 -23.18 18.98 -15.49
CA PHE A 110 -24.56 18.58 -15.80
C PHE A 110 -25.37 18.14 -14.58
N GLY A 111 -24.87 18.37 -13.36
CA GLY A 111 -25.60 18.10 -12.11
C GLY A 111 -25.48 16.66 -11.59
N ALA A 112 -24.61 15.84 -12.17
CA ALA A 112 -24.38 14.49 -11.65
C ALA A 112 -23.44 14.53 -10.43
N ASN A 113 -23.73 13.67 -9.43
CA ASN A 113 -22.93 13.51 -8.21
C ASN A 113 -21.98 12.33 -8.32
N GLU A 114 -20.68 12.54 -8.04
CA GLU A 114 -19.70 11.45 -7.97
C GLU A 114 -19.86 10.68 -6.67
N LEU A 115 -19.91 9.37 -6.76
CA LEU A 115 -19.89 8.45 -5.63
C LEU A 115 -18.57 7.68 -5.58
N LEU A 116 -18.17 7.29 -4.38
CA LEU A 116 -17.12 6.31 -4.12
C LEU A 116 -17.75 5.17 -3.33
N THR A 117 -17.95 4.05 -4.01
CA THR A 117 -18.50 2.84 -3.38
C THR A 117 -17.37 1.84 -3.11
N TYR A 118 -17.61 0.91 -2.20
CA TYR A 118 -16.64 -0.14 -1.90
C TYR A 118 -16.35 -1.01 -3.13
N SER A 119 -15.10 -1.41 -3.28
CA SER A 119 -14.69 -2.36 -4.32
C SER A 119 -15.21 -3.78 -4.07
N PHE A 120 -15.79 -4.02 -2.91
CA PHE A 120 -16.35 -5.30 -2.49
C PHE A 120 -17.86 -5.20 -2.38
N VAL A 121 -18.55 -6.27 -2.80
CA VAL A 121 -20.01 -6.34 -2.79
C VAL A 121 -20.50 -7.66 -2.18
N HIS A 122 -21.74 -7.66 -1.71
CA HIS A 122 -22.42 -8.87 -1.27
C HIS A 122 -22.77 -9.77 -2.47
N GLY A 123 -22.71 -11.08 -2.25
CA GLY A 123 -23.07 -12.05 -3.29
C GLY A 123 -24.49 -11.90 -3.82
N ASP A 124 -25.46 -11.51 -2.96
CA ASP A 124 -26.86 -11.29 -3.37
C ASP A 124 -27.03 -10.10 -4.32
N LEU A 125 -26.18 -9.07 -4.21
CA LEU A 125 -26.20 -7.96 -5.16
C LEU A 125 -25.79 -8.42 -6.55
N MET A 126 -24.81 -9.33 -6.63
CA MET A 126 -24.39 -9.92 -7.89
C MET A 126 -25.49 -10.80 -8.50
N ASP A 127 -26.20 -11.58 -7.67
CA ASP A 127 -27.34 -12.40 -8.12
C ASP A 127 -28.48 -11.55 -8.67
N LYS A 128 -28.84 -10.48 -8.00
CA LYS A 128 -29.90 -9.53 -8.43
C LYS A 128 -29.65 -8.93 -9.82
N VAL A 129 -28.39 -8.80 -10.21
CA VAL A 129 -27.98 -8.27 -11.53
C VAL A 129 -27.46 -9.36 -12.47
N THR A 130 -27.72 -10.62 -12.16
CA THR A 130 -27.33 -11.79 -12.96
C THR A 130 -25.85 -11.90 -13.30
N GLN A 131 -24.98 -11.39 -12.41
CA GLN A 131 -23.52 -11.52 -12.56
C GLN A 131 -23.03 -12.88 -12.07
N ASP A 132 -22.14 -13.51 -12.86
CA ASP A 132 -21.55 -14.80 -12.49
C ASP A 132 -20.46 -14.62 -11.41
N LYS A 133 -20.76 -15.02 -10.18
CA LYS A 133 -19.84 -15.00 -9.05
C LYS A 133 -18.54 -15.80 -9.28
N LYS A 134 -18.54 -16.76 -10.19
CA LYS A 134 -17.33 -17.54 -10.52
C LYS A 134 -16.24 -16.66 -11.16
N GLN A 135 -16.65 -15.59 -11.83
CA GLN A 135 -15.73 -14.64 -12.46
C GLN A 135 -15.15 -13.63 -11.44
N ALA A 136 -15.80 -13.48 -10.30
CA ALA A 136 -15.36 -12.55 -9.24
C ALA A 136 -14.38 -13.20 -8.28
N TYR A 137 -13.42 -12.42 -7.77
CA TYR A 137 -12.57 -12.83 -6.67
C TYR A 137 -13.38 -12.78 -5.36
N LYS A 138 -13.40 -13.87 -4.62
CA LYS A 138 -13.97 -13.93 -3.29
C LYS A 138 -12.86 -13.77 -2.25
N LEU A 139 -13.05 -12.88 -1.27
CA LEU A 139 -12.14 -12.72 -0.17
C LEU A 139 -12.19 -13.95 0.77
N SER A 140 -11.04 -14.46 1.16
CA SER A 140 -10.94 -15.57 2.13
C SER A 140 -11.28 -15.14 3.55
N ASN A 141 -11.05 -13.88 3.89
CA ASN A 141 -11.22 -13.28 5.21
C ASN A 141 -11.96 -11.95 5.14
N ALA A 142 -13.13 -11.95 4.51
CA ALA A 142 -13.96 -10.74 4.42
C ALA A 142 -14.28 -10.16 5.79
N LEU A 143 -14.19 -8.83 5.92
CA LEU A 143 -14.50 -8.11 7.16
C LEU A 143 -15.99 -8.22 7.54
N SER A 144 -16.86 -8.39 6.56
CA SER A 144 -18.30 -8.52 6.71
C SER A 144 -18.86 -9.41 5.60
N PRO A 145 -19.98 -10.11 5.84
CA PRO A 145 -20.72 -10.81 4.79
C PRO A 145 -21.08 -9.91 3.62
N ASP A 146 -21.27 -8.61 3.86
CA ASP A 146 -21.64 -7.62 2.84
C ASP A 146 -20.50 -7.27 1.89
N LEU A 147 -19.26 -7.62 2.22
CA LEU A 147 -18.04 -7.25 1.51
C LEU A 147 -17.23 -8.48 1.08
N GLN A 148 -17.87 -9.43 0.42
CA GLN A 148 -17.27 -10.74 0.12
C GLN A 148 -16.56 -10.82 -1.22
N TYR A 149 -17.08 -10.18 -2.26
CA TYR A 149 -16.63 -10.33 -3.64
C TYR A 149 -16.13 -9.02 -4.21
N TYR A 150 -15.03 -9.06 -4.95
CA TYR A 150 -14.69 -7.94 -5.82
C TYR A 150 -15.78 -7.74 -6.86
N ARG A 151 -16.25 -6.50 -7.01
CA ARG A 151 -17.25 -6.15 -8.02
C ARG A 151 -16.68 -6.33 -9.44
N LEU A 152 -17.50 -6.87 -10.32
CA LEU A 152 -17.15 -7.06 -11.73
C LEU A 152 -17.37 -5.78 -12.56
N THR A 153 -18.36 -4.97 -12.17
CA THR A 153 -18.70 -3.67 -12.78
C THR A 153 -19.11 -2.68 -11.69
N LEU A 154 -19.21 -1.40 -12.02
CA LEU A 154 -19.63 -0.34 -11.09
C LEU A 154 -21.14 -0.22 -10.97
N THR A 155 -21.88 -0.59 -12.03
CA THR A 155 -23.34 -0.35 -12.13
C THR A 155 -24.14 -0.90 -10.96
N PRO A 156 -23.94 -2.15 -10.47
CA PRO A 156 -24.72 -2.66 -9.35
C PRO A 156 -24.58 -1.83 -8.08
N SER A 157 -23.37 -1.35 -7.81
CA SER A 157 -23.08 -0.50 -6.64
C SER A 157 -23.77 0.85 -6.73
N LEU A 158 -23.90 1.44 -7.92
CA LEU A 158 -24.64 2.67 -8.15
C LEU A 158 -26.15 2.45 -8.03
N LEU A 159 -26.68 1.39 -8.64
CA LEU A 159 -28.11 1.05 -8.57
C LEU A 159 -28.59 0.82 -7.12
N ASP A 160 -27.72 0.22 -6.29
CA ASP A 160 -28.02 0.05 -4.86
C ASP A 160 -28.23 1.39 -4.12
N LYS A 161 -27.71 2.49 -4.64
CA LYS A 161 -27.84 3.85 -4.07
C LYS A 161 -29.08 4.59 -4.57
N VAL A 162 -29.75 4.12 -5.61
CA VAL A 162 -30.96 4.78 -6.15
C VAL A 162 -32.08 4.80 -5.11
N ARG A 163 -32.46 3.63 -4.58
CA ARG A 163 -33.56 3.53 -3.60
C ARG A 163 -33.35 4.38 -2.34
N PRO A 164 -32.15 4.40 -1.71
CA PRO A 164 -31.92 5.29 -0.56
C PRO A 164 -32.11 6.77 -0.87
N ASN A 165 -31.67 7.22 -2.07
CA ASN A 165 -31.83 8.61 -2.49
C ASN A 165 -33.31 8.98 -2.72
N ILE A 166 -34.08 8.11 -3.40
CA ILE A 166 -35.55 8.32 -3.54
C ILE A 166 -36.21 8.38 -2.18
N LYS A 167 -35.85 7.49 -1.24
CA LYS A 167 -36.41 7.53 0.13
C LYS A 167 -36.03 8.79 0.92
N ALA A 168 -34.89 9.41 0.57
CA ALA A 168 -34.44 10.66 1.16
C ALA A 168 -35.16 11.90 0.55
N GLY A 169 -36.02 11.71 -0.45
CA GLY A 169 -36.83 12.77 -1.05
C GLY A 169 -36.23 13.41 -2.29
N PHE A 170 -35.26 12.74 -2.94
CA PHE A 170 -34.73 13.19 -4.22
C PHE A 170 -35.53 12.52 -5.34
N ASP A 171 -36.24 13.31 -6.13
CA ASP A 171 -37.12 12.82 -7.20
C ASP A 171 -36.36 12.59 -8.50
N GLU A 172 -35.38 13.45 -8.81
CA GLU A 172 -34.52 13.33 -9.99
C GLU A 172 -33.06 13.56 -9.60
N PHE A 173 -32.17 12.64 -10.01
CA PHE A 173 -30.74 12.77 -9.76
C PHE A 173 -29.92 11.89 -10.71
N ALA A 174 -28.65 12.27 -10.89
CA ALA A 174 -27.66 11.46 -11.59
C ALA A 174 -26.50 11.13 -10.65
N LEU A 175 -26.10 9.86 -10.64
CA LEU A 175 -24.98 9.35 -9.85
C LEU A 175 -23.93 8.74 -10.78
N PHE A 176 -22.67 9.04 -10.57
CA PHE A 176 -21.59 8.40 -11.34
C PHE A 176 -20.43 7.97 -10.45
N GLU A 177 -19.66 7.03 -10.93
CA GLU A 177 -18.40 6.60 -10.31
C GLU A 177 -17.37 6.32 -11.38
N ILE A 178 -16.12 6.77 -11.13
CA ILE A 178 -14.95 6.43 -11.92
C ILE A 178 -14.02 5.65 -11.02
N ASN A 179 -13.91 4.34 -11.24
CA ASN A 179 -13.14 3.47 -10.36
C ASN A 179 -12.70 2.19 -11.07
N LYS A 180 -11.93 1.37 -10.36
CA LYS A 180 -11.41 0.10 -10.85
C LYS A 180 -12.32 -1.08 -10.54
N THR A 181 -12.28 -2.07 -11.41
CA THR A 181 -12.91 -3.38 -11.23
C THR A 181 -11.92 -4.50 -11.52
N HIS A 182 -12.23 -5.70 -11.07
CA HIS A 182 -11.35 -6.86 -11.14
C HIS A 182 -12.14 -8.08 -11.61
N ASN A 183 -11.56 -8.83 -12.56
CA ASN A 183 -12.18 -10.03 -13.12
C ASN A 183 -11.14 -11.15 -13.20
N LYS A 184 -11.53 -12.39 -12.87
CA LYS A 184 -10.68 -13.59 -13.00
C LYS A 184 -10.32 -13.93 -14.43
N THR A 185 -11.10 -13.49 -15.40
CA THR A 185 -10.84 -13.78 -16.82
C THR A 185 -9.70 -12.95 -17.39
N ASN A 186 -9.32 -11.85 -16.71
CA ASN A 186 -8.26 -10.96 -17.14
C ASN A 186 -7.12 -10.94 -16.09
N ILE A 187 -6.11 -11.78 -16.33
CA ILE A 187 -4.98 -11.93 -15.41
C ILE A 187 -3.69 -11.51 -16.11
N ASN A 188 -2.90 -10.68 -15.44
CA ASN A 188 -1.52 -10.42 -15.84
C ASN A 188 -0.69 -11.69 -15.58
N LYS A 189 -0.30 -12.38 -16.66
CA LYS A 189 0.41 -13.67 -16.58
C LYS A 189 1.80 -13.55 -15.90
N GLN A 190 2.47 -12.40 -16.01
CA GLN A 190 3.79 -12.19 -15.42
C GLN A 190 3.68 -11.97 -13.91
N GLN A 191 2.74 -11.15 -13.48
CA GLN A 191 2.55 -10.79 -12.07
C GLN A 191 1.63 -11.75 -11.33
N LYS A 192 0.89 -12.60 -12.05
CA LYS A 192 -0.18 -13.49 -11.50
C LYS A 192 -1.25 -12.73 -10.70
N LEU A 193 -1.48 -11.47 -11.06
CA LEU A 193 -2.46 -10.59 -10.45
C LEU A 193 -3.60 -10.30 -11.42
N ALA A 194 -4.79 -10.02 -10.89
CA ALA A 194 -5.90 -9.52 -11.69
C ALA A 194 -5.51 -8.19 -12.36
N VAL A 195 -5.87 -8.04 -13.63
CA VAL A 195 -5.74 -6.75 -14.30
C VAL A 195 -6.81 -5.81 -13.75
N GLU A 196 -6.39 -4.64 -13.30
CA GLU A 196 -7.30 -3.57 -12.89
C GLU A 196 -7.89 -2.92 -14.14
N GLN A 197 -9.21 -2.94 -14.24
CA GLN A 197 -9.93 -2.28 -15.33
C GLN A 197 -10.51 -0.95 -14.84
N GLU A 198 -10.10 0.15 -15.44
CA GLU A 198 -10.70 1.46 -15.21
C GLU A 198 -12.09 1.51 -15.88
N MET A 199 -13.09 1.87 -15.11
CA MET A 199 -14.48 1.96 -15.55
C MET A 199 -15.10 3.28 -15.15
N THR A 200 -16.07 3.73 -15.95
CA THR A 200 -17.01 4.79 -15.58
C THR A 200 -18.42 4.23 -15.69
N ALA A 201 -19.23 4.45 -14.68
CA ALA A 201 -20.65 4.15 -14.73
C ALA A 201 -21.47 5.38 -14.34
N LEU A 202 -22.65 5.52 -14.94
CA LEU A 202 -23.61 6.57 -14.70
C LEU A 202 -24.99 5.95 -14.54
N VAL A 203 -25.73 6.39 -13.54
CA VAL A 203 -27.14 6.06 -13.31
C VAL A 203 -27.92 7.36 -13.25
N PHE A 204 -29.02 7.38 -13.95
CA PHE A 204 -30.00 8.46 -13.96
C PHE A 204 -31.32 7.93 -13.39
N ALA A 205 -31.91 8.62 -12.44
CA ALA A 205 -33.15 8.23 -11.78
C ALA A 205 -34.03 9.44 -11.52
#